data_22ec767ca04b767c20c379e6158b1de6
#
_entry.id   22ec767ca04b767c20c379e6158b1de6
#
_cell.length_a   1.000
_cell.length_b   1.000
_cell.length_c   1.000
_cell.angle_alpha   90.00
_cell.angle_beta   90.00
_cell.angle_gamma   90.00
#
_symmetry.space_group_name_H-M   'P 1'
#
loop_
_entity.id
_entity.type
_entity.pdbx_description
1 polymer ?
#
loop_
_entity_poly.entity_id
_entity_poly.type
_entity_poly.pdbx_seq_one_letter_code
_entity_poly.pdbx_strand_id
1 'polypeptide(L)'
;VSNEDLFPSIISKFRGHTLLVDFWATWCGPCRTANKAITPMKEELKDKDIIYLYITGETSPKGTWENMITDIHGEHFRVTNEQWSFLMSNFNIRGVPTYFVVDPEGNITFKQTGFPGVDTMKKELMKALNK
;
A
#
# COMPACT_ATOMS: atom_id res chain seq x y z
N VAL A 1 -4.83 13.85 14.20
CA VAL A 1 -5.38 12.51 14.44
C VAL A 1 -4.38 11.72 15.28
N SER A 2 -4.84 10.86 16.17
CA SER A 2 -3.93 10.03 16.99
C SER A 2 -3.26 8.98 16.13
N ASN A 3 -2.13 8.43 16.63
CA ASN A 3 -1.44 7.35 15.90
C ASN A 3 -2.36 6.13 15.72
N GLU A 4 -3.18 5.85 16.73
CA GLU A 4 -4.12 4.71 16.70
C GLU A 4 -5.18 4.88 15.63
N ASP A 5 -5.58 6.11 15.34
CA ASP A 5 -6.64 6.42 14.38
C ASP A 5 -6.11 6.71 12.99
N LEU A 6 -4.79 6.78 12.83
CA LEU A 6 -4.17 7.16 11.55
C LEU A 6 -4.57 6.24 10.40
N PHE A 7 -4.30 4.94 10.55
CA PHE A 7 -4.59 3.98 9.48
C PHE A 7 -6.10 3.86 9.23
N PRO A 8 -6.94 3.72 10.28
CA PRO A 8 -8.38 3.76 10.07
C PRO A 8 -8.85 5.03 9.35
N SER A 9 -8.28 6.19 9.68
CA SER A 9 -8.68 7.43 9.04
C SER A 9 -8.26 7.48 7.57
N ILE A 10 -7.09 6.93 7.22
CA ILE A 10 -6.65 6.87 5.83
C ILE A 10 -7.58 5.97 5.03
N ILE A 11 -7.81 4.73 5.49
CA ILE A 11 -8.62 3.79 4.71
C ILE A 11 -10.10 4.19 4.66
N SER A 12 -10.59 4.92 5.66
CA SER A 12 -11.99 5.36 5.65
C SER A 12 -12.30 6.31 4.50
N LYS A 13 -11.29 7.01 4.00
CA LYS A 13 -11.45 7.89 2.83
C LYS A 13 -11.80 7.13 1.57
N PHE A 14 -11.50 5.83 1.56
CA PHE A 14 -11.67 4.98 0.38
C PHE A 14 -12.62 3.82 0.64
N ARG A 15 -13.44 3.93 1.66
CA ARG A 15 -14.44 2.90 1.98
C ARG A 15 -15.36 2.67 0.80
N GLY A 16 -15.70 1.42 0.55
CA GLY A 16 -16.51 1.04 -0.60
C GLY A 16 -15.66 0.57 -1.78
N HIS A 17 -14.34 0.75 -1.71
CA HIS A 17 -13.40 0.30 -2.73
C HIS A 17 -12.48 -0.76 -2.16
N THR A 18 -11.99 -1.66 -3.01
CA THR A 18 -10.92 -2.59 -2.62
C THR A 18 -9.60 -1.84 -2.67
N LEU A 19 -8.75 -2.02 -1.67
CA LEU A 19 -7.46 -1.33 -1.61
C LEU A 19 -6.31 -2.33 -1.66
N LEU A 20 -5.26 -1.98 -2.41
CA LEU A 20 -3.96 -2.58 -2.25
C LEU A 20 -3.10 -1.55 -1.53
N VAL A 21 -2.73 -1.85 -0.29
CA VAL A 21 -1.90 -0.96 0.53
C VAL A 21 -0.45 -1.42 0.45
N ASP A 22 0.43 -0.53 0.05
CA ASP A 22 1.86 -0.79 -0.15
C ASP A 22 2.66 0.07 0.82
N PHE A 23 3.27 -0.57 1.81
CA PHE A 23 4.23 0.09 2.71
C PHE A 23 5.60 -0.01 2.06
N TRP A 24 6.21 1.11 1.74
CA TRP A 24 7.41 1.15 0.92
C TRP A 24 8.36 2.29 1.34
N ALA A 25 9.52 2.36 0.69
CA ALA A 25 10.45 3.47 0.86
C ALA A 25 11.18 3.74 -0.46
N THR A 26 11.57 4.99 -0.66
CA THR A 26 12.27 5.40 -1.90
C THR A 26 13.62 4.72 -2.06
N TRP A 27 14.28 4.41 -0.94
CA TRP A 27 15.59 3.75 -0.93
C TRP A 27 15.51 2.22 -1.05
N CYS A 28 14.33 1.67 -1.07
CA CYS A 28 14.11 0.23 -1.05
C CYS A 28 14.14 -0.34 -2.47
N GLY A 29 15.23 -1.03 -2.81
CA GLY A 29 15.38 -1.68 -4.12
C GLY A 29 14.28 -2.69 -4.42
N PRO A 30 14.01 -3.65 -3.50
CA PRO A 30 12.92 -4.61 -3.71
C PRO A 30 11.55 -3.97 -3.89
N CYS A 31 11.28 -2.83 -3.22
CA CYS A 31 10.04 -2.09 -3.40
C CYS A 31 9.90 -1.58 -4.83
N ARG A 32 10.98 -1.03 -5.37
CA ARG A 32 10.98 -0.47 -6.73
C ARG A 32 10.87 -1.58 -7.78
N THR A 33 11.54 -2.70 -7.56
CA THR A 33 11.45 -3.85 -8.45
C THR A 33 10.03 -4.41 -8.46
N ALA A 34 9.42 -4.57 -7.29
CA ALA A 34 8.04 -5.03 -7.17
C ALA A 34 7.08 -4.08 -7.87
N ASN A 35 7.28 -2.77 -7.71
CA ASN A 35 6.43 -1.77 -8.33
C ASN A 35 6.44 -1.88 -9.87
N LYS A 36 7.60 -2.16 -10.45
CA LYS A 36 7.70 -2.38 -11.89
C LYS A 36 6.92 -3.61 -12.32
N ALA A 37 6.95 -4.67 -11.52
CA ALA A 37 6.19 -5.90 -11.80
C ALA A 37 4.68 -5.68 -11.66
N ILE A 38 4.28 -4.84 -10.71
CA ILE A 38 2.87 -4.54 -10.44
C ILE A 38 2.25 -3.65 -11.51
N THR A 39 3.05 -2.80 -12.16
CA THR A 39 2.54 -1.82 -13.14
C THR A 39 1.70 -2.46 -14.26
N PRO A 40 2.14 -3.56 -14.91
CA PRO A 40 1.28 -4.22 -15.91
C PRO A 40 0.00 -4.79 -15.31
N MET A 41 0.05 -5.28 -14.07
CA MET A 41 -1.14 -5.77 -13.38
C MET A 41 -2.17 -4.66 -13.18
N LYS A 42 -1.71 -3.45 -12.81
CA LYS A 42 -2.59 -2.29 -12.64
C LYS A 42 -3.28 -1.95 -13.94
N GLU A 43 -2.57 -2.02 -15.06
CA GLU A 43 -3.15 -1.80 -16.39
C GLU A 43 -4.18 -2.88 -16.71
N GLU A 44 -3.86 -4.13 -16.45
CA GLU A 44 -4.77 -5.26 -16.67
C GLU A 44 -6.06 -5.10 -15.85
N LEU A 45 -5.95 -4.60 -14.62
CA LEU A 45 -7.07 -4.48 -13.69
C LEU A 45 -7.70 -3.08 -13.68
N LYS A 46 -7.42 -2.26 -14.69
CA LYS A 46 -7.86 -0.84 -14.71
C LYS A 46 -9.37 -0.66 -14.63
N ASP A 47 -10.14 -1.65 -15.09
CA ASP A 47 -11.60 -1.58 -15.06
C ASP A 47 -12.19 -2.10 -13.74
N LYS A 48 -11.34 -2.55 -12.82
CA LYS A 48 -11.77 -3.03 -11.51
C LYS A 48 -11.74 -1.90 -10.50
N ASP A 49 -12.58 -2.00 -9.49
CA ASP A 49 -12.68 -0.98 -8.45
C ASP A 49 -11.61 -1.20 -7.38
N ILE A 50 -10.37 -0.89 -7.74
CA ILE A 50 -9.21 -1.03 -6.87
C ILE A 50 -8.52 0.33 -6.74
N ILE A 51 -8.23 0.72 -5.50
CA ILE A 51 -7.40 1.89 -5.22
C ILE A 51 -6.06 1.40 -4.71
N TYR A 52 -4.98 1.90 -5.30
CA TYR A 52 -3.61 1.57 -4.92
C TYR A 52 -3.14 2.66 -3.96
N LEU A 53 -2.91 2.27 -2.70
CA LEU A 53 -2.59 3.18 -1.61
C LEU A 53 -1.16 2.93 -1.16
N TYR A 54 -0.32 3.96 -1.22
CA TYR A 54 1.11 3.85 -0.91
C TYR A 54 1.43 4.65 0.35
N ILE A 55 2.04 4.00 1.32
CA ILE A 55 2.42 4.65 2.58
C ILE A 55 3.93 4.53 2.77
N THR A 56 4.60 5.64 2.97
CA THR A 56 6.02 5.71 3.30
C THR A 56 6.24 6.63 4.50
N GLY A 57 7.43 6.58 5.07
CA GLY A 57 7.79 7.43 6.19
C GLY A 57 8.81 8.49 5.81
N GLU A 58 9.34 9.18 6.81
CA GLU A 58 10.28 10.28 6.61
C GLU A 58 11.67 9.84 6.18
N THR A 59 11.99 8.52 6.25
CA THR A 59 13.24 8.01 5.70
C THR A 59 13.25 8.09 4.18
N SER A 60 12.08 8.24 3.56
CA SER A 60 11.96 8.62 2.15
C SER A 60 12.04 10.15 2.11
N PRO A 61 13.16 10.73 1.64
CA PRO A 61 13.28 12.19 1.62
C PRO A 61 12.16 12.82 0.79
N LYS A 62 11.63 13.93 1.28
CA LYS A 62 10.43 14.53 0.68
C LYS A 62 10.58 14.82 -0.80
N GLY A 63 11.68 15.45 -1.21
CA GLY A 63 11.91 15.78 -2.62
C GLY A 63 12.06 14.55 -3.50
N THR A 64 12.77 13.53 -3.01
CA THR A 64 12.93 12.27 -3.72
C THR A 64 11.59 11.58 -3.88
N TRP A 65 10.82 11.54 -2.80
CA TRP A 65 9.49 10.94 -2.79
C TRP A 65 8.56 11.65 -3.78
N GLU A 66 8.52 12.98 -3.73
CA GLU A 66 7.67 13.78 -4.63
C GLU A 66 7.99 13.51 -6.10
N ASN A 67 9.28 13.34 -6.42
CA ASN A 67 9.68 13.02 -7.79
C ASN A 67 9.29 11.60 -8.19
N MET A 68 9.51 10.63 -7.31
CA MET A 68 9.23 9.23 -7.63
C MET A 68 7.76 8.94 -7.82
N ILE A 69 6.90 9.55 -7.01
CA ILE A 69 5.47 9.24 -7.05
C ILE A 69 4.78 9.77 -8.31
N THR A 70 5.41 10.68 -9.05
CA THR A 70 4.84 11.16 -10.31
C THR A 70 4.66 10.01 -11.31
N ASP A 71 5.49 8.98 -11.19
CA ASP A 71 5.46 7.81 -12.08
C ASP A 71 4.73 6.61 -11.45
N ILE A 72 4.20 6.77 -10.24
CA ILE A 72 3.50 5.70 -9.52
C ILE A 72 2.05 6.11 -9.34
N HIS A 73 1.19 5.54 -10.14
CA HIS A 73 -0.23 5.89 -10.13
C HIS A 73 -0.92 5.33 -8.88
N GLY A 74 -1.54 6.19 -8.10
CA GLY A 74 -2.24 5.81 -6.87
C GLY A 74 -2.34 6.96 -5.88
N GLU A 75 -2.74 6.61 -4.66
CA GLU A 75 -2.88 7.56 -3.55
C GLU A 75 -1.65 7.46 -2.67
N HIS A 76 -0.99 8.57 -2.38
CA HIS A 76 0.31 8.57 -1.71
C HIS A 76 0.28 9.32 -0.38
N PHE A 77 0.80 8.67 0.66
CA PHE A 77 0.91 9.25 1.99
C PHE A 77 2.34 9.10 2.51
N ARG A 78 2.89 10.21 3.01
CA ARG A 78 4.19 10.22 3.66
C ARG A 78 3.95 10.61 5.11
N VAL A 79 4.14 9.66 6.01
CA VAL A 79 3.85 9.83 7.43
C VAL A 79 5.12 10.19 8.22
N THR A 80 4.95 10.71 9.44
CA THR A 80 6.09 11.04 10.29
C THR A 80 6.80 9.77 10.77
N ASN A 81 8.04 9.92 11.26
CA ASN A 81 8.77 8.80 11.84
C ASN A 81 8.00 8.14 12.99
N GLU A 82 7.36 8.96 13.84
CA GLU A 82 6.57 8.44 14.95
C GLU A 82 5.37 7.64 14.44
N GLN A 83 4.66 8.16 13.45
CA GLN A 83 3.52 7.48 12.85
C GLN A 83 3.94 6.18 12.17
N TRP A 84 5.05 6.22 11.43
CA TRP A 84 5.60 5.03 10.77
C TRP A 84 5.93 3.94 11.79
N SER A 85 6.63 4.32 12.87
CA SER A 85 7.00 3.36 13.93
C SER A 85 5.77 2.76 14.57
N PHE A 86 4.73 3.56 14.78
CA PHE A 86 3.47 3.06 15.33
C PHE A 86 2.84 2.03 14.38
N LEU A 87 2.77 2.33 13.09
CA LEU A 87 2.19 1.43 12.10
C LEU A 87 2.97 0.11 12.03
N MET A 88 4.30 0.19 12.01
CA MET A 88 5.14 -1.00 11.97
C MET A 88 4.90 -1.90 13.19
N SER A 89 4.85 -1.29 14.36
CA SER A 89 4.62 -2.02 15.61
C SER A 89 3.20 -2.58 15.69
N ASN A 90 2.22 -1.75 15.39
CA ASN A 90 0.80 -2.10 15.51
C ASN A 90 0.41 -3.27 14.59
N PHE A 91 0.94 -3.29 13.38
CA PHE A 91 0.65 -4.34 12.40
C PHE A 91 1.73 -5.43 12.34
N ASN A 92 2.73 -5.34 13.22
CA ASN A 92 3.85 -6.28 13.26
C ASN A 92 4.55 -6.37 11.89
N ILE A 93 4.77 -5.23 11.26
CA ILE A 93 5.45 -5.13 9.97
C ILE A 93 6.95 -5.08 10.22
N ARG A 94 7.69 -6.02 9.65
CA ARG A 94 9.13 -6.19 9.90
C ARG A 94 10.02 -5.62 8.81
N GLY A 95 9.45 -5.18 7.71
CA GLY A 95 10.25 -4.64 6.62
C GLY A 95 9.38 -4.20 5.47
N VAL A 96 10.02 -3.61 4.48
CA VAL A 96 9.38 -3.16 3.25
C VAL A 96 9.94 -3.91 2.05
N PRO A 97 9.14 -4.17 1.02
CA PRO A 97 7.73 -3.83 0.93
C PRO A 97 6.85 -4.73 1.80
N THR A 98 5.74 -4.22 2.29
CA THR A 98 4.70 -5.02 2.91
C THR A 98 3.38 -4.63 2.28
N TYR A 99 2.55 -5.61 1.99
CA TYR A 99 1.28 -5.42 1.27
C TYR A 99 0.09 -5.86 2.11
N PHE A 100 -0.95 -5.03 2.12
CA PHE A 100 -2.26 -5.41 2.65
C PHE A 100 -3.26 -5.33 1.52
N VAL A 101 -4.22 -6.26 1.51
CA VAL A 101 -5.43 -6.11 0.72
C VAL A 101 -6.56 -5.80 1.71
N VAL A 102 -7.32 -4.75 1.40
CA VAL A 102 -8.43 -4.30 2.23
C VAL A 102 -9.70 -4.38 1.39
N ASP A 103 -10.73 -5.05 1.90
CA ASP A 103 -11.98 -5.21 1.15
C ASP A 103 -12.84 -3.93 1.24
N PRO A 104 -13.94 -3.82 0.48
CA PRO A 104 -14.77 -2.62 0.48
C PRO A 104 -15.36 -2.25 1.84
N GLU A 105 -15.44 -3.19 2.77
CA GLU A 105 -15.96 -2.94 4.11
C GLU A 105 -14.89 -2.44 5.08
N GLY A 106 -13.62 -2.40 4.62
CA GLY A 106 -12.50 -1.93 5.43
C GLY A 106 -11.77 -3.03 6.19
N ASN A 107 -12.02 -4.29 5.87
CA ASN A 107 -11.36 -5.43 6.52
C ASN A 107 -10.07 -5.79 5.78
N ILE A 108 -8.98 -6.01 6.53
CA ILE A 108 -7.73 -6.50 5.97
C ILE A 108 -7.89 -7.99 5.71
N THR A 109 -7.87 -8.39 4.43
CA THR A 109 -8.09 -9.78 4.04
C THR A 109 -6.81 -10.51 3.68
N PHE A 110 -5.70 -9.78 3.50
CA PHE A 110 -4.41 -10.37 3.14
C PHE A 110 -3.30 -9.45 3.63
N LYS A 111 -2.23 -10.04 4.17
CA LYS A 111 -1.04 -9.31 4.62
C LYS A 111 0.19 -10.14 4.25
N GLN A 112 1.19 -9.50 3.66
CA GLN A 112 2.46 -10.17 3.40
C GLN A 112 3.61 -9.18 3.35
N THR A 113 4.71 -9.52 4.03
CA THR A 113 5.99 -8.83 3.90
C THR A 113 6.76 -9.49 2.76
N GLY A 114 7.32 -8.65 1.90
CA GLY A 114 7.94 -9.08 0.65
C GLY A 114 6.89 -9.20 -0.46
N PHE A 115 7.36 -9.09 -1.71
CA PHE A 115 6.47 -9.17 -2.86
C PHE A 115 6.01 -10.61 -3.08
N PRO A 116 4.71 -10.89 -3.05
CA PRO A 116 4.19 -12.28 -3.17
C PRO A 116 4.16 -12.79 -4.61
N GLY A 117 4.49 -11.93 -5.58
CA GLY A 117 4.29 -12.23 -6.99
C GLY A 117 2.96 -11.69 -7.49
N VAL A 118 2.91 -11.41 -8.78
CA VAL A 118 1.72 -10.81 -9.41
C VAL A 118 0.51 -11.73 -9.32
N ASP A 119 0.71 -13.04 -9.53
CA ASP A 119 -0.41 -13.99 -9.53
C ASP A 119 -1.11 -14.05 -8.19
N THR A 120 -0.34 -14.14 -7.11
CA THR A 120 -0.90 -14.16 -5.75
C THR A 120 -1.60 -12.84 -5.42
N MET A 121 -0.96 -11.73 -5.75
CA MET A 121 -1.51 -10.41 -5.49
C MET A 121 -2.84 -10.22 -6.21
N LYS A 122 -2.89 -10.56 -7.48
CA LYS A 122 -4.09 -10.47 -8.29
C LYS A 122 -5.21 -11.36 -7.74
N LYS A 123 -4.87 -12.59 -7.34
CA LYS A 123 -5.83 -13.51 -6.74
C LYS A 123 -6.46 -12.94 -5.49
N GLU A 124 -5.64 -12.37 -4.60
CA GLU A 124 -6.14 -11.79 -3.34
C GLU A 124 -6.99 -10.53 -3.59
N LEU A 125 -6.61 -9.73 -4.56
CA LEU A 125 -7.42 -8.57 -4.96
C LEU A 125 -8.78 -9.00 -5.51
N MET A 126 -8.80 -10.02 -6.36
CA MET A 126 -10.04 -10.51 -6.94
C MET A 126 -10.98 -11.09 -5.88
N LYS A 127 -10.43 -11.78 -4.88
CA LYS A 127 -11.22 -12.27 -3.74
C LYS A 127 -11.88 -11.10 -2.99
N ALA A 128 -11.15 -10.03 -2.73
CA ALA A 128 -11.66 -8.88 -2.01
C ALA A 128 -12.73 -8.15 -2.83
N LEU A 129 -12.58 -8.09 -4.15
CA LEU A 129 -13.57 -7.46 -5.03
C LEU A 129 -14.91 -8.19 -5.03
N ASN A 130 -14.91 -9.48 -4.75
CA ASN A 130 -16.11 -10.32 -4.79
C ASN A 130 -16.83 -10.40 -3.44
N LYS A 131 -16.41 -9.58 -2.48
CA LYS A 131 -17.02 -9.55 -1.15
C LYS A 131 -18.25 -8.66 -1.07
#